data_a857c60d1a7a19be0d44433cdcda0c8f
#
_entry.id   a857c60d1a7a19be0d44433cdcda0c8f
#
_cell.length_a   1.000
_cell.length_b   1.000
_cell.length_c   1.000
_cell.angle_alpha   90.00
_cell.angle_beta   90.00
_cell.angle_gamma   90.00
#
_symmetry.space_group_name_H-M   'P 1'
#
loop_
_entity.id
_entity.type
_entity.pdbx_description
1 polymer ?
#
loop_
_entity_poly.entity_id
_entity_poly.type
_entity_poly.pdbx_seq_one_letter_code
_entity_poly.pdbx_strand_id
1 'polypeptide(L)'
;VVSGLPRARSLGTRIAAVGEATARWISDHAGVSADVTGAGSAAALLECFPAPASGARPVLIPRSAAAPDTLPDGLRALGWSVEAVDAYTTTHADAADIPDDIAGNFRAGHYDAAVLTASSQSRALSPLLGLPPPSTRVVTIGAPTAATASRQGIAVAAQASSPTPDAIVRALIDALDRPAQADAPEERDS
;
A
#
# COMPACT_ATOMS: atom_id res chain seq x y z
N VAL A 1 4.76 16.93 9.11
CA VAL A 1 5.13 16.05 10.24
C VAL A 1 6.65 15.86 10.31
N VAL A 2 7.31 15.48 9.20
CA VAL A 2 8.74 15.12 9.21
C VAL A 2 9.66 16.29 9.58
N SER A 3 9.37 17.50 9.13
CA SER A 3 10.16 18.71 9.44
C SER A 3 10.23 19.04 10.94
N GLY A 4 9.31 18.53 11.75
CA GLY A 4 9.30 18.71 13.20
C GLY A 4 10.10 17.66 13.99
N LEU A 5 10.48 16.55 13.36
CA LEU A 5 11.14 15.43 14.06
C LEU A 5 12.52 15.79 14.67
N PRO A 6 13.41 16.54 14.01
CA PRO A 6 14.68 16.93 14.63
C PRO A 6 14.48 17.74 15.90
N ARG A 7 13.49 18.68 15.91
CA ARG A 7 13.14 19.46 17.11
C ARG A 7 12.54 18.59 18.20
N ALA A 8 11.63 17.68 17.85
CA ALA A 8 11.06 16.75 18.82
C ALA A 8 12.16 15.87 19.44
N ARG A 9 13.10 15.38 18.64
CA ARG A 9 14.24 14.60 19.09
C ARG A 9 15.13 15.38 20.09
N SER A 10 15.41 16.64 19.81
CA SER A 10 16.18 17.50 20.72
C SER A 10 15.48 17.75 22.07
N LEU A 11 14.17 17.57 22.13
CA LEU A 11 13.36 17.63 23.37
C LEU A 11 13.20 16.26 24.05
N GLY A 12 13.95 15.23 23.63
CA GLY A 12 13.94 13.91 24.22
C GLY A 12 12.79 13.02 23.75
N THR A 13 12.10 13.38 22.66
CA THR A 13 11.06 12.52 22.07
C THR A 13 11.72 11.32 21.38
N ARG A 14 11.22 10.12 21.71
CA ARG A 14 11.62 8.88 21.03
C ARG A 14 10.75 8.68 19.78
N ILE A 15 11.33 8.08 18.76
CA ILE A 15 10.67 7.85 17.47
C ILE A 15 10.55 6.36 17.24
N ALA A 16 9.33 5.92 16.91
CA ALA A 16 9.07 4.55 16.49
C ALA A 16 8.58 4.50 15.05
N ALA A 17 9.03 3.51 14.30
CA ALA A 17 8.61 3.23 12.93
C ALA A 17 8.00 1.84 12.83
N VAL A 18 6.88 1.70 12.10
CA VAL A 18 6.22 0.40 11.92
C VAL A 18 7.10 -0.57 11.13
N GLY A 19 7.97 -0.07 10.26
CA GLY A 19 8.86 -0.89 9.46
C GLY A 19 10.09 -0.14 8.96
N GLU A 20 11.04 -0.92 8.47
CA GLU A 20 12.37 -0.47 8.04
C GLU A 20 12.33 0.60 6.94
N ALA A 21 11.39 0.49 5.99
CA ALA A 21 11.23 1.49 4.93
C ALA A 21 10.89 2.87 5.51
N THR A 22 10.00 2.93 6.51
CA THR A 22 9.65 4.17 7.21
C THR A 22 10.82 4.69 8.05
N ALA A 23 11.55 3.79 8.75
CA ALA A 23 12.71 4.17 9.55
C ALA A 23 13.81 4.80 8.68
N ARG A 24 14.13 4.18 7.53
CA ARG A 24 15.08 4.71 6.55
C ARG A 24 14.62 6.06 6.00
N TRP A 25 13.36 6.15 5.58
CA TRP A 25 12.82 7.40 5.03
C TRP A 25 12.93 8.56 6.04
N ILE A 26 12.64 8.30 7.33
CA ILE A 26 12.80 9.29 8.41
C ILE A 26 14.28 9.70 8.55
N SER A 27 15.19 8.74 8.54
CA SER A 27 16.63 9.02 8.61
C SER A 27 17.10 9.89 7.45
N ASP A 28 16.72 9.53 6.21
CA ASP A 28 17.17 10.20 4.99
C ASP A 28 16.62 11.64 4.85
N HIS A 29 15.36 11.87 5.30
CA HIS A 29 14.67 13.14 5.08
C HIS A 29 14.62 14.05 6.32
N ALA A 30 14.77 13.49 7.52
CA ALA A 30 14.75 14.26 8.75
C ALA A 30 16.08 14.20 9.52
N GLY A 31 17.05 13.40 9.10
CA GLY A 31 18.35 13.27 9.76
C GLY A 31 18.27 12.70 11.18
N VAL A 32 17.19 11.97 11.51
CA VAL A 32 17.00 11.35 12.83
C VAL A 32 16.69 9.86 12.69
N SER A 33 17.26 9.04 13.56
CA SER A 33 17.02 7.59 13.55
C SER A 33 15.79 7.24 14.38
N ALA A 34 15.06 6.19 14.01
CA ALA A 34 14.06 5.57 14.84
C ALA A 34 14.71 4.84 16.02
N ASP A 35 14.11 4.94 17.21
CA ASP A 35 14.55 4.23 18.43
C ASP A 35 13.96 2.81 18.50
N VAL A 36 12.81 2.62 17.85
CA VAL A 36 12.12 1.32 17.76
C VAL A 36 11.65 1.15 16.33
N THR A 37 11.93 -0.01 15.73
CA THR A 37 11.49 -0.35 14.37
C THR A 37 10.86 -1.73 14.38
N GLY A 38 9.60 -1.80 13.94
CA GLY A 38 8.89 -3.06 13.75
C GLY A 38 9.22 -3.72 12.41
N ALA A 39 8.78 -4.96 12.23
CA ALA A 39 8.98 -5.73 11.00
C ALA A 39 7.88 -5.47 9.93
N GLY A 40 7.32 -4.27 9.86
CA GLY A 40 6.41 -3.84 8.80
C GLY A 40 4.92 -4.01 9.10
N SER A 41 4.55 -4.34 10.33
CA SER A 41 3.15 -4.39 10.77
C SER A 41 2.97 -3.80 12.17
N ALA A 42 1.74 -3.40 12.51
CA ALA A 42 1.40 -2.93 13.85
C ALA A 42 1.69 -3.99 14.92
N ALA A 43 1.35 -5.27 14.64
CA ALA A 43 1.62 -6.38 15.54
C ALA A 43 3.12 -6.55 15.80
N ALA A 44 3.94 -6.56 14.75
CA ALA A 44 5.39 -6.69 14.88
C ALA A 44 6.04 -5.49 15.60
N LEU A 45 5.47 -4.28 15.47
CA LEU A 45 5.93 -3.14 16.26
C LEU A 45 5.58 -3.32 17.75
N LEU A 46 4.39 -3.81 18.06
CA LEU A 46 3.96 -4.06 19.45
C LEU A 46 4.84 -5.09 20.16
N GLU A 47 5.30 -6.12 19.45
CA GLU A 47 6.19 -7.17 19.99
C GLU A 47 7.54 -6.61 20.47
N CYS A 48 8.04 -5.56 19.83
CA CYS A 48 9.32 -4.93 20.20
C CYS A 48 9.17 -3.60 20.94
N PHE A 49 7.93 -3.14 21.19
CA PHE A 49 7.70 -1.87 21.85
C PHE A 49 7.96 -1.99 23.36
N PRO A 50 8.81 -1.13 23.96
CA PRO A 50 9.13 -1.23 25.38
C PRO A 50 7.91 -0.89 26.23
N ALA A 51 7.85 -1.44 27.45
CA ALA A 51 6.88 -1.02 28.45
C ALA A 51 7.15 0.44 28.88
N PRO A 52 6.10 1.20 29.28
CA PRO A 52 6.27 2.57 29.74
C PRO A 52 7.03 2.62 31.06
N ALA A 53 7.99 3.53 31.15
CA ALA A 53 8.60 3.88 32.43
C ALA A 53 7.66 4.74 33.29
N SER A 54 7.88 4.81 34.59
CA SER A 54 7.15 5.74 35.47
C SER A 54 7.30 7.18 34.96
N GLY A 55 6.19 7.88 34.80
CA GLY A 55 6.17 9.24 34.28
C GLY A 55 6.38 9.33 32.74
N ALA A 56 6.25 8.23 32.01
CA ALA A 56 6.34 8.24 30.56
C ALA A 56 5.30 9.19 29.93
N ARG A 57 5.75 9.95 28.92
CA ARG A 57 4.88 10.81 28.13
C ARG A 57 4.00 9.97 27.19
N PRO A 58 2.84 10.50 26.75
CA PRO A 58 1.97 9.78 25.83
C PRO A 58 2.66 9.48 24.50
N VAL A 59 2.23 8.40 23.87
CA VAL A 59 2.62 8.07 22.49
C VAL A 59 1.66 8.79 21.55
N LEU A 60 2.20 9.65 20.68
CA LEU A 60 1.45 10.27 19.58
C LEU A 60 1.54 9.40 18.35
N ILE A 61 0.39 9.07 17.77
CA ILE A 61 0.28 8.26 16.54
C ILE A 61 -0.41 9.07 15.45
N PRO A 62 0.33 9.74 14.55
CA PRO A 62 -0.26 10.28 13.33
C PRO A 62 -0.59 9.11 12.40
N ARG A 63 -1.85 8.98 12.01
CA ARG A 63 -2.33 7.85 11.21
C ARG A 63 -3.34 8.26 10.14
N SER A 64 -3.70 7.34 9.26
CA SER A 64 -4.86 7.50 8.39
C SER A 64 -6.14 7.39 9.21
N ALA A 65 -7.16 8.20 8.90
CA ALA A 65 -8.49 8.09 9.50
C ALA A 65 -9.14 6.69 9.31
N ALA A 66 -8.74 5.97 8.25
CA ALA A 66 -9.22 4.61 7.96
C ALA A 66 -8.31 3.51 8.54
N ALA A 67 -7.26 3.86 9.30
CA ALA A 67 -6.36 2.86 9.89
C ALA A 67 -7.07 2.10 11.03
N PRO A 68 -6.86 0.78 11.15
CA PRO A 68 -7.40 0.01 12.28
C PRO A 68 -6.79 0.45 13.61
N ASP A 69 -7.53 0.28 14.70
CA ASP A 69 -7.08 0.62 16.06
C ASP A 69 -6.09 -0.38 16.67
N THR A 70 -5.61 -1.35 15.91
CA THR A 70 -4.69 -2.40 16.39
C THR A 70 -3.46 -1.84 17.12
N LEU A 71 -2.82 -0.80 16.56
CA LEU A 71 -1.63 -0.21 17.19
C LEU A 71 -1.98 0.65 18.42
N PRO A 72 -2.94 1.58 18.36
CA PRO A 72 -3.37 2.33 19.53
C PRO A 72 -3.82 1.44 20.69
N ASP A 73 -4.64 0.43 20.43
CA ASP A 73 -5.18 -0.45 21.45
C ASP A 73 -4.11 -1.38 22.03
N GLY A 74 -3.22 -1.91 21.19
CA GLY A 74 -2.09 -2.69 21.64
C GLY A 74 -1.14 -1.90 22.56
N LEU A 75 -0.83 -0.65 22.23
CA LEU A 75 -0.01 0.22 23.09
C LEU A 75 -0.71 0.56 24.42
N ARG A 76 -2.03 0.79 24.41
CA ARG A 76 -2.81 0.97 25.63
C ARG A 76 -2.79 -0.29 26.51
N ALA A 77 -2.90 -1.47 25.88
CA ALA A 77 -2.79 -2.76 26.60
C ALA A 77 -1.40 -2.97 27.23
N LEU A 78 -0.34 -2.41 26.62
CA LEU A 78 1.00 -2.39 27.19
C LEU A 78 1.17 -1.33 28.31
N GLY A 79 0.14 -0.53 28.60
CA GLY A 79 0.14 0.49 29.65
C GLY A 79 0.53 1.90 29.21
N TRP A 80 0.66 2.15 27.90
CA TRP A 80 0.93 3.49 27.38
C TRP A 80 -0.32 4.37 27.35
N SER A 81 -0.16 5.65 27.68
CA SER A 81 -1.13 6.68 27.26
C SER A 81 -0.93 6.95 25.77
N VAL A 82 -2.02 6.94 24.97
CA VAL A 82 -1.94 7.04 23.52
C VAL A 82 -2.87 8.11 22.98
N GLU A 83 -2.29 9.03 22.23
CA GLU A 83 -2.99 10.02 21.41
C GLU A 83 -2.90 9.61 19.93
N ALA A 84 -3.99 9.13 19.34
CA ALA A 84 -4.09 8.85 17.92
C ALA A 84 -4.68 10.07 17.22
N VAL A 85 -3.99 10.57 16.18
CA VAL A 85 -4.41 11.74 15.41
C VAL A 85 -4.59 11.34 13.96
N ASP A 86 -5.78 11.56 13.41
CA ASP A 86 -6.06 11.37 12.00
C ASP A 86 -5.35 12.47 11.19
N ALA A 87 -4.14 12.14 10.72
CA ALA A 87 -3.27 13.07 10.01
C ALA A 87 -3.64 13.20 8.52
N TYR A 88 -4.29 12.19 7.97
CA TYR A 88 -4.78 12.17 6.59
C TYR A 88 -5.92 11.18 6.42
N THR A 89 -6.70 11.36 5.37
CA THR A 89 -7.67 10.36 4.91
C THR A 89 -7.37 9.98 3.47
N THR A 90 -7.64 8.72 3.12
CA THR A 90 -7.58 8.26 1.74
C THR A 90 -8.98 8.26 1.19
N THR A 91 -9.25 9.11 0.22
CA THR A 91 -10.50 9.13 -0.54
C THR A 91 -10.32 8.39 -1.85
N HIS A 92 -11.38 7.83 -2.39
CA HIS A 92 -11.38 7.36 -3.77
C HIS A 92 -11.35 8.60 -4.68
N ALA A 93 -10.57 8.51 -5.78
CA ALA A 93 -10.66 9.49 -6.85
C ALA A 93 -12.04 9.37 -7.51
N ASP A 94 -12.60 10.47 -7.95
CA ASP A 94 -13.77 10.48 -8.82
C ASP A 94 -13.34 10.31 -10.29
N ALA A 95 -14.24 9.80 -11.13
CA ALA A 95 -13.95 9.66 -12.56
C ALA A 95 -13.58 11.01 -13.22
N ALA A 96 -14.11 12.12 -12.69
CA ALA A 96 -13.78 13.46 -13.14
C ALA A 96 -12.33 13.90 -12.80
N ASP A 97 -11.67 13.24 -11.86
CA ASP A 97 -10.26 13.50 -11.52
C ASP A 97 -9.28 12.81 -12.47
N ILE A 98 -9.78 11.90 -13.32
CA ILE A 98 -8.96 11.17 -14.28
C ILE A 98 -8.90 11.97 -15.58
N PRO A 99 -7.72 12.35 -16.09
CA PRO A 99 -7.60 13.01 -17.37
C PRO A 99 -8.24 12.18 -18.50
N ASP A 100 -9.00 12.85 -19.39
CA ASP A 100 -9.76 12.20 -20.47
C ASP A 100 -8.89 11.37 -21.38
N ASP A 101 -7.66 11.81 -21.67
CA ASP A 101 -6.69 11.09 -22.50
C ASP A 101 -6.25 9.78 -21.82
N ILE A 102 -6.06 9.76 -20.50
CA ILE A 102 -5.72 8.55 -19.75
C ILE A 102 -6.87 7.55 -19.80
N ALA A 103 -8.10 8.01 -19.50
CA ALA A 103 -9.27 7.16 -19.51
C ALA A 103 -9.58 6.62 -20.91
N GLY A 104 -9.45 7.47 -21.93
CA GLY A 104 -9.63 7.10 -23.35
C GLY A 104 -8.60 6.08 -23.82
N ASN A 105 -7.31 6.33 -23.56
CA ASN A 105 -6.21 5.44 -23.92
C ASN A 105 -6.30 4.08 -23.22
N PHE A 106 -6.73 4.07 -21.95
CA PHE A 106 -6.92 2.83 -21.22
C PHE A 106 -8.00 1.96 -21.86
N ARG A 107 -9.19 2.53 -22.12
CA ARG A 107 -10.31 1.81 -22.75
C ARG A 107 -10.00 1.36 -24.18
N ALA A 108 -9.19 2.14 -24.90
CA ALA A 108 -8.74 1.81 -26.25
C ALA A 108 -7.62 0.74 -26.28
N GLY A 109 -7.10 0.33 -25.12
CA GLY A 109 -6.04 -0.67 -25.04
C GLY A 109 -4.66 -0.17 -25.48
N HIS A 110 -4.41 1.14 -25.36
CA HIS A 110 -3.12 1.75 -25.71
C HIS A 110 -2.04 1.56 -24.64
N TYR A 111 -2.37 0.87 -23.53
CA TYR A 111 -1.40 0.49 -22.51
C TYR A 111 -1.13 -1.00 -22.58
N ASP A 112 0.13 -1.39 -22.69
CA ASP A 112 0.56 -2.79 -22.72
C ASP A 112 0.32 -3.47 -21.37
N ALA A 113 0.46 -2.73 -20.27
CA ALA A 113 0.23 -3.25 -18.92
C ALA A 113 -0.32 -2.22 -17.93
N ALA A 114 -0.97 -2.74 -16.88
CA ALA A 114 -1.37 -2.00 -15.69
C ALA A 114 -0.82 -2.69 -14.44
N VAL A 115 -0.14 -1.95 -13.57
CA VAL A 115 0.44 -2.47 -12.33
C VAL A 115 -0.40 -2.03 -11.13
N LEU A 116 -0.92 -2.99 -10.37
CA LEU A 116 -1.72 -2.76 -9.17
C LEU A 116 -0.88 -3.06 -7.92
N THR A 117 -0.53 -2.02 -7.19
CA THR A 117 0.32 -2.10 -5.99
C THR A 117 -0.46 -2.13 -4.68
N ALA A 118 -1.81 -2.10 -4.74
CA ALA A 118 -2.67 -2.18 -3.57
C ALA A 118 -4.05 -2.75 -3.96
N SER A 119 -4.69 -3.47 -3.02
CA SER A 119 -6.05 -3.97 -3.19
C SER A 119 -7.10 -2.85 -3.38
N SER A 120 -6.84 -1.64 -2.88
CA SER A 120 -7.68 -0.46 -3.12
C SER A 120 -7.68 -0.06 -4.59
N GLN A 121 -6.54 -0.14 -5.28
CA GLN A 121 -6.44 0.12 -6.72
C GLN A 121 -7.24 -0.90 -7.53
N SER A 122 -7.19 -2.19 -7.15
CA SER A 122 -8.02 -3.22 -7.80
C SER A 122 -9.51 -2.93 -7.70
N ARG A 123 -9.96 -2.40 -6.55
CA ARG A 123 -11.38 -2.00 -6.36
C ARG A 123 -11.75 -0.74 -7.13
N ALA A 124 -10.81 0.18 -7.29
CA ALA A 124 -11.06 1.47 -7.93
C ALA A 124 -10.96 1.42 -9.46
N LEU A 125 -10.20 0.48 -10.02
CA LEU A 125 -9.88 0.45 -11.44
C LEU A 125 -11.12 0.41 -12.33
N SER A 126 -11.99 -0.59 -12.11
CA SER A 126 -13.18 -0.76 -12.95
C SER A 126 -14.19 0.37 -12.84
N PRO A 127 -14.52 0.91 -11.66
CA PRO A 127 -15.38 2.08 -11.55
C PRO A 127 -14.82 3.34 -12.20
N LEU A 128 -13.50 3.53 -12.20
CA LEU A 128 -12.86 4.73 -12.73
C LEU A 128 -12.57 4.63 -14.24
N LEU A 129 -12.02 3.52 -14.69
CA LEU A 129 -11.50 3.37 -16.05
C LEU A 129 -12.25 2.33 -16.89
N GLY A 130 -13.03 1.44 -16.26
CA GLY A 130 -13.57 0.25 -16.88
C GLY A 130 -12.68 -0.98 -16.64
N LEU A 131 -13.12 -2.14 -17.13
CA LEU A 131 -12.29 -3.35 -17.11
C LEU A 131 -11.11 -3.18 -18.07
N PRO A 132 -9.92 -3.69 -17.72
CA PRO A 132 -8.77 -3.70 -18.63
C PRO A 132 -9.11 -4.44 -19.91
N PRO A 133 -8.81 -3.87 -21.10
CA PRO A 133 -8.93 -4.60 -22.36
C PRO A 133 -8.02 -5.84 -22.37
N PRO A 134 -8.34 -6.88 -23.17
CA PRO A 134 -7.52 -8.09 -23.27
C PRO A 134 -6.07 -7.84 -23.70
N SER A 135 -5.81 -6.72 -24.39
CA SER A 135 -4.45 -6.27 -24.76
C SER A 135 -3.64 -5.75 -23.58
N THR A 136 -4.29 -5.29 -22.49
CA THR A 136 -3.61 -4.71 -21.34
C THR A 136 -3.35 -5.78 -20.26
N ARG A 137 -2.10 -6.12 -20.03
CA ARG A 137 -1.68 -7.11 -19.00
C ARG A 137 -1.77 -6.52 -17.61
N VAL A 138 -2.52 -7.15 -16.71
CA VAL A 138 -2.59 -6.70 -15.31
C VAL A 138 -1.57 -7.47 -14.46
N VAL A 139 -0.69 -6.73 -13.80
CA VAL A 139 0.31 -7.25 -12.87
C VAL A 139 0.00 -6.75 -11.46
N THR A 140 0.11 -7.62 -10.47
CA THR A 140 -0.19 -7.28 -9.07
C THR A 140 1.04 -7.43 -8.18
N ILE A 141 1.13 -6.59 -7.14
CA ILE A 141 2.23 -6.60 -6.18
C ILE A 141 2.27 -7.87 -5.32
N GLY A 142 1.15 -8.58 -5.20
CA GLY A 142 1.07 -9.77 -4.35
C GLY A 142 -0.34 -10.36 -4.27
N ALA A 143 -0.45 -11.51 -3.59
CA ALA A 143 -1.65 -12.33 -3.52
C ALA A 143 -2.93 -11.59 -3.04
N PRO A 144 -2.91 -10.72 -2.01
CA PRO A 144 -4.12 -10.01 -1.59
C PRO A 144 -4.66 -9.08 -2.68
N THR A 145 -3.77 -8.44 -3.45
CA THR A 145 -4.13 -7.56 -4.56
C THR A 145 -4.68 -8.37 -5.72
N ALA A 146 -4.05 -9.49 -6.06
CA ALA A 146 -4.50 -10.42 -7.11
C ALA A 146 -5.89 -10.98 -6.81
N ALA A 147 -6.10 -11.48 -5.58
CA ALA A 147 -7.41 -11.99 -5.16
C ALA A 147 -8.50 -10.92 -5.21
N THR A 148 -8.15 -9.67 -4.90
CA THR A 148 -9.11 -8.55 -5.00
C THR A 148 -9.41 -8.22 -6.47
N ALA A 149 -8.40 -8.18 -7.33
CA ALA A 149 -8.56 -7.95 -8.77
C ALA A 149 -9.48 -9.01 -9.40
N SER A 150 -9.23 -10.29 -9.12
CA SER A 150 -10.06 -11.40 -9.63
C SER A 150 -11.53 -11.29 -9.19
N ARG A 151 -11.79 -10.89 -7.93
CA ARG A 151 -13.17 -10.65 -7.46
C ARG A 151 -13.87 -9.49 -8.16
N GLN A 152 -13.12 -8.57 -8.75
CA GLN A 152 -13.63 -7.46 -9.56
C GLN A 152 -13.73 -7.81 -11.07
N GLY A 153 -13.51 -9.06 -11.43
CA GLY A 153 -13.53 -9.50 -12.84
C GLY A 153 -12.27 -9.09 -13.63
N ILE A 154 -11.21 -8.66 -12.96
CA ILE A 154 -9.96 -8.27 -13.59
C ILE A 154 -9.07 -9.51 -13.75
N ALA A 155 -8.74 -9.85 -15.01
CA ALA A 155 -7.80 -10.93 -15.31
C ALA A 155 -6.38 -10.52 -14.92
N VAL A 156 -5.74 -11.27 -14.01
CA VAL A 156 -4.37 -11.02 -13.56
C VAL A 156 -3.41 -11.86 -14.39
N ALA A 157 -2.55 -11.21 -15.17
CA ALA A 157 -1.56 -11.86 -16.03
C ALA A 157 -0.35 -12.38 -15.24
N ALA A 158 0.09 -11.65 -14.21
CA ALA A 158 1.18 -12.06 -13.34
C ALA A 158 1.08 -11.41 -11.95
N GLN A 159 1.74 -12.05 -10.98
CA GLN A 159 1.86 -11.56 -9.61
C GLN A 159 3.33 -11.51 -9.24
N ALA A 160 3.77 -10.40 -8.63
CA ALA A 160 5.12 -10.29 -8.10
C ALA A 160 5.36 -11.30 -6.96
N SER A 161 6.55 -11.88 -6.91
CA SER A 161 6.94 -12.86 -5.88
C SER A 161 7.18 -12.23 -4.50
N SER A 162 7.41 -10.92 -4.47
CA SER A 162 7.58 -10.11 -3.26
C SER A 162 7.19 -8.65 -3.54
N PRO A 163 6.84 -7.85 -2.51
CA PRO A 163 6.42 -6.46 -2.69
C PRO A 163 7.64 -5.53 -2.85
N THR A 164 8.51 -5.85 -3.79
CA THR A 164 9.70 -5.04 -4.12
C THR A 164 9.65 -4.57 -5.56
N PRO A 165 10.26 -3.41 -5.89
CA PRO A 165 10.31 -2.91 -7.26
C PRO A 165 10.85 -3.93 -8.26
N ASP A 166 11.95 -4.62 -7.92
CA ASP A 166 12.57 -5.61 -8.80
C ASP A 166 11.66 -6.81 -9.10
N ALA A 167 10.90 -7.27 -8.09
CA ALA A 167 9.96 -8.38 -8.29
C ALA A 167 8.75 -7.97 -9.14
N ILE A 168 8.29 -6.71 -9.00
CA ILE A 168 7.22 -6.15 -9.84
C ILE A 168 7.70 -6.05 -11.29
N VAL A 169 8.91 -5.52 -11.52
CA VAL A 169 9.49 -5.40 -12.87
C VAL A 169 9.65 -6.77 -13.53
N ARG A 170 10.14 -7.77 -12.80
CA ARG A 170 10.24 -9.16 -13.33
C ARG A 170 8.87 -9.71 -13.71
N ALA A 171 7.88 -9.58 -12.83
CA ALA A 171 6.52 -10.03 -13.13
C ALA A 171 5.90 -9.30 -14.33
N LEU A 172 6.24 -8.02 -14.53
CA LEU A 172 5.81 -7.24 -15.68
C LEU A 172 6.44 -7.77 -16.98
N ILE A 173 7.74 -8.01 -16.99
CA ILE A 173 8.46 -8.58 -18.14
C ILE A 173 7.85 -9.95 -18.49
N ASP A 174 7.70 -10.83 -17.49
CA ASP A 174 7.10 -12.16 -17.67
C ASP A 174 5.68 -12.10 -18.24
N ALA A 175 4.89 -11.08 -17.86
CA ALA A 175 3.54 -10.89 -18.35
C ALA A 175 3.51 -10.41 -19.81
N LEU A 176 4.44 -9.54 -20.21
CA LEU A 176 4.55 -9.00 -21.54
C LEU A 176 5.11 -10.01 -22.54
N ASP A 177 6.03 -10.87 -22.10
CA ASP A 177 6.63 -11.92 -22.95
C ASP A 177 5.68 -13.08 -23.24
N ARG A 178 4.59 -13.23 -22.46
CA ARG A 178 3.56 -14.25 -22.73
C ARG A 178 2.64 -13.79 -23.86
N PRO A 179 2.41 -14.63 -24.89
CA PRO A 179 1.43 -14.30 -25.92
C PRO A 179 0.05 -14.06 -25.29
N ALA A 180 -0.74 -13.14 -25.85
CA ALA A 180 -2.12 -12.95 -25.43
C ALA A 180 -2.84 -14.30 -25.50
N GLN A 181 -3.50 -14.73 -24.42
CA GLN A 181 -4.41 -15.88 -24.51
C GLN A 181 -5.46 -15.51 -25.57
N ALA A 182 -5.39 -16.15 -26.74
CA ALA A 182 -6.46 -16.10 -27.70
C ALA A 182 -7.69 -16.71 -27.01
N ASP A 183 -8.82 -16.00 -27.05
CA ASP A 183 -10.11 -16.53 -26.61
C ASP A 183 -10.26 -17.94 -27.17
N ALA A 184 -10.39 -18.92 -26.29
CA ALA A 184 -10.83 -20.24 -26.71
C ALA A 184 -12.21 -20.06 -27.36
N PRO A 185 -12.43 -20.53 -28.58
CA PRO A 185 -13.75 -20.44 -29.19
C PRO A 185 -14.75 -21.20 -28.30
N GLU A 186 -15.83 -20.53 -27.89
CA GLU A 186 -17.00 -21.20 -27.33
C GLU A 186 -17.40 -22.30 -28.33
N GLU A 187 -17.15 -23.54 -27.97
CA GLU A 187 -17.82 -24.68 -28.60
C GLU A 187 -19.32 -24.51 -28.37
N ARG A 188 -20.01 -23.95 -29.37
CA ARG A 188 -21.45 -24.06 -29.45
C ARG A 188 -21.76 -25.49 -29.85
N ASP A 189 -22.12 -26.27 -28.83
CA ASP A 189 -22.72 -27.59 -29.01
C ASP A 189 -24.09 -27.39 -29.63
N SER A 190 -24.28 -28.07 -30.79
CA SER A 190 -25.53 -28.09 -31.59
C SER A 190 -26.45 -29.18 -31.12
#